data_14c8b1f005f41e22f615a4bd14f34b20
#
_entry.id   14c8b1f005f41e22f615a4bd14f34b20
#
_cell.length_a   1.000
_cell.length_b   1.000
_cell.length_c   1.000
_cell.angle_alpha   90.00
_cell.angle_beta   90.00
_cell.angle_gamma   90.00
#
_symmetry.space_group_name_H-M   'P 1'
#
loop_
_entity.id
_entity.type
_entity.pdbx_description
1 polymer ?
#
loop_
_entity_poly.entity_id
_entity_poly.type
_entity_poly.pdbx_seq_one_letter_code
_entity_poly.pdbx_strand_id
1 'polypeptide(L)'
;MISAEVLEPYRRYLEVLARIHLDPRLRGKLDPADIVQQTLLRAYAALPELRGRSPESLTAWLRKVLANTLADTVKHYHRDRRDVDLERSLEADLDRSSSGLAGWLATDQTSPSQAAARNEELLRLADALADLPEPLREVVVLKHCRGQTLQQIADHLGKSVPSVASLLRRGLKELRHRLQPSE
;
A
#
# COMPACT_ATOMS: atom_id res chain seq x y z
N MET A 1 14.62 -22.89 -8.59
CA MET A 1 13.26 -22.79 -7.98
C MET A 1 13.11 -21.37 -7.49
N ILE A 2 12.09 -20.62 -7.93
CA ILE A 2 11.76 -19.35 -7.31
C ILE A 2 11.03 -19.76 -6.03
N SER A 3 11.68 -19.50 -4.88
CA SER A 3 11.17 -19.83 -3.56
C SER A 3 10.07 -18.86 -3.15
N ALA A 4 9.25 -19.27 -2.21
CA ALA A 4 8.29 -18.45 -1.47
C ALA A 4 8.90 -17.14 -0.93
N GLU A 5 10.15 -17.20 -0.61
CA GLU A 5 10.96 -16.09 -0.08
C GLU A 5 10.99 -14.87 -1.01
N VAL A 6 10.77 -15.03 -2.33
CA VAL A 6 10.74 -13.91 -3.30
C VAL A 6 9.54 -12.99 -3.08
N LEU A 7 8.41 -13.51 -2.59
CA LEU A 7 7.19 -12.73 -2.36
C LEU A 7 7.10 -12.15 -0.94
N GLU A 8 7.86 -12.67 0.01
CA GLU A 8 7.79 -12.25 1.41
C GLU A 8 8.13 -10.76 1.63
N PRO A 9 9.13 -10.16 0.93
CA PRO A 9 9.42 -8.74 1.05
C PRO A 9 8.24 -7.82 0.65
N TYR A 10 7.31 -8.31 -0.14
CA TYR A 10 6.15 -7.54 -0.61
C TYR A 10 4.96 -7.59 0.36
N ARG A 11 4.96 -8.47 1.36
CA ARG A 11 3.84 -8.66 2.28
C ARG A 11 3.40 -7.35 2.93
N ARG A 12 4.29 -6.65 3.60
CA ARG A 12 3.98 -5.41 4.32
C ARG A 12 3.53 -4.28 3.38
N TYR A 13 4.13 -4.21 2.21
CA TYR A 13 3.71 -3.28 1.16
C TYR A 13 2.25 -3.54 0.73
N LEU A 14 1.89 -4.80 0.49
CA LEU A 14 0.53 -5.18 0.15
C LEU A 14 -0.44 -4.94 1.32
N GLU A 15 -0.02 -5.15 2.57
CA GLU A 15 -0.82 -4.86 3.76
C GLU A 15 -1.13 -3.37 3.91
N VAL A 16 -0.15 -2.50 3.67
CA VAL A 16 -0.36 -1.05 3.66
C VAL A 16 -1.40 -0.68 2.59
N LEU A 17 -1.26 -1.17 1.37
CA LEU A 17 -2.20 -0.91 0.29
C LEU A 17 -3.58 -1.49 0.57
N ALA A 18 -3.68 -2.73 1.04
CA ALA A 18 -4.96 -3.36 1.39
C ALA A 18 -5.69 -2.57 2.46
N ARG A 19 -4.99 -2.12 3.50
CA ARG A 19 -5.55 -1.30 4.58
C ARG A 19 -6.05 0.04 4.09
N ILE A 20 -5.35 0.66 3.15
CA ILE A 20 -5.77 1.91 2.52
C ILE A 20 -7.09 1.74 1.76
N HIS A 21 -7.22 0.65 1.00
CA HIS A 21 -8.31 0.47 0.05
C HIS A 21 -9.49 -0.38 0.56
N LEU A 22 -9.33 -1.01 1.72
CA LEU A 22 -10.45 -1.69 2.37
C LEU A 22 -11.45 -0.66 2.91
N ASP A 23 -12.72 -0.79 2.49
CA ASP A 23 -13.80 0.07 2.98
C ASP A 23 -13.83 0.06 4.52
N PRO A 24 -13.85 1.22 5.19
CA PRO A 24 -13.96 1.32 6.64
C PRO A 24 -15.12 0.49 7.24
N ARG A 25 -16.23 0.36 6.50
CA ARG A 25 -17.40 -0.44 6.90
C ARG A 25 -17.11 -1.94 6.95
N LEU A 26 -16.10 -2.40 6.21
CA LEU A 26 -15.67 -3.79 6.15
C LEU A 26 -14.50 -4.11 7.09
N ARG A 27 -13.80 -3.11 7.61
CA ARG A 27 -12.64 -3.29 8.52
C ARG A 27 -12.98 -4.04 9.81
N GLY A 28 -14.23 -4.02 10.24
CA GLY A 28 -14.70 -4.80 11.40
C GLY A 28 -14.98 -6.29 11.08
N LYS A 29 -15.00 -6.64 9.77
CA LYS A 29 -15.34 -8.00 9.30
C LYS A 29 -14.24 -8.65 8.50
N LEU A 30 -13.29 -7.85 7.98
CA LEU A 30 -12.22 -8.28 7.11
C LEU A 30 -10.89 -7.79 7.66
N ASP A 31 -9.95 -8.71 7.79
CA ASP A 31 -8.57 -8.37 8.13
C ASP A 31 -7.78 -8.13 6.82
N PRO A 32 -7.11 -6.96 6.67
CA PRO A 32 -6.18 -6.74 5.56
C PRO A 32 -5.13 -7.85 5.42
N ALA A 33 -4.69 -8.46 6.52
CA ALA A 33 -3.73 -9.55 6.50
C ALA A 33 -4.28 -10.80 5.78
N ASP A 34 -5.56 -11.13 5.96
CA ASP A 34 -6.21 -12.25 5.27
C ASP A 34 -6.29 -12.00 3.75
N ILE A 35 -6.60 -10.76 3.36
CA ILE A 35 -6.63 -10.35 1.95
C ILE A 35 -5.24 -10.49 1.33
N VAL A 36 -4.20 -10.07 2.04
CA VAL A 36 -2.82 -10.20 1.58
C VAL A 36 -2.40 -11.65 1.51
N GLN A 37 -2.78 -12.49 2.48
CA GLN A 37 -2.51 -13.91 2.44
C GLN A 37 -3.13 -14.57 1.19
N GLN A 38 -4.40 -14.26 0.87
CA GLN A 38 -5.05 -14.74 -0.35
C GLN A 38 -4.35 -14.23 -1.62
N THR A 39 -3.94 -12.95 -1.61
CA THR A 39 -3.18 -12.35 -2.71
C THR A 39 -1.87 -13.10 -2.94
N LEU A 40 -1.11 -13.35 -1.89
CA LEU A 40 0.16 -14.08 -1.96
C LEU A 40 -0.05 -15.55 -2.39
N LEU A 41 -1.09 -16.23 -1.94
CA LEU A 41 -1.43 -17.58 -2.40
C LEU A 41 -1.70 -17.62 -3.92
N ARG A 42 -2.46 -16.64 -4.44
CA ARG A 42 -2.68 -16.49 -5.89
C ARG A 42 -1.38 -16.19 -6.64
N ALA A 43 -0.55 -15.33 -6.06
CA ALA A 43 0.76 -15.01 -6.63
C ALA A 43 1.70 -16.23 -6.66
N TYR A 44 1.65 -17.06 -5.63
CA TYR A 44 2.38 -18.31 -5.56
C TYR A 44 2.01 -19.28 -6.70
N ALA A 45 0.73 -19.45 -6.95
CA ALA A 45 0.25 -20.33 -8.02
C ALA A 45 0.74 -19.86 -9.40
N ALA A 46 0.97 -18.56 -9.59
CA ALA A 46 1.45 -17.97 -10.84
C ALA A 46 2.98 -17.77 -10.92
N LEU A 47 3.74 -18.14 -9.89
CA LEU A 47 5.20 -17.97 -9.85
C LEU A 47 5.95 -18.50 -11.09
N PRO A 48 5.58 -19.64 -11.70
CA PRO A 48 6.25 -20.12 -12.91
C PRO A 48 6.20 -19.13 -14.07
N GLU A 49 5.11 -18.35 -14.17
CA GLU A 49 4.90 -17.33 -15.22
C GLU A 49 5.63 -16.01 -14.96
N LEU A 50 6.13 -15.84 -13.72
CA LEU A 50 6.79 -14.62 -13.28
C LEU A 50 8.31 -14.66 -13.44
N ARG A 51 8.86 -15.77 -13.94
CA ARG A 51 10.31 -15.93 -14.13
C ARG A 51 10.85 -14.85 -15.07
N GLY A 52 11.90 -14.16 -14.62
CA GLY A 52 12.57 -13.12 -15.42
C GLY A 52 11.90 -11.75 -15.39
N ARG A 53 10.86 -11.54 -14.62
CA ARG A 53 10.31 -10.19 -14.41
C ARG A 53 11.23 -9.34 -13.55
N SER A 54 11.31 -8.05 -13.89
CA SER A 54 12.00 -7.08 -13.04
C SER A 54 11.22 -6.86 -11.70
N PRO A 55 11.89 -6.41 -10.63
CA PRO A 55 11.24 -6.11 -9.35
C PRO A 55 10.04 -5.15 -9.49
N GLU A 56 10.14 -4.12 -10.35
CA GLU A 56 9.07 -3.16 -10.61
C GLU A 56 7.88 -3.82 -11.30
N SER A 57 8.15 -4.68 -12.28
CA SER A 57 7.13 -5.45 -13.00
C SER A 57 6.41 -6.42 -12.08
N LEU A 58 7.13 -7.02 -11.12
CA LEU A 58 6.56 -7.88 -10.09
C LEU A 58 5.68 -7.07 -9.13
N THR A 59 6.15 -5.90 -8.68
CA THR A 59 5.39 -4.99 -7.81
C THR A 59 4.08 -4.54 -8.48
N ALA A 60 4.13 -4.14 -9.75
CA ALA A 60 2.95 -3.74 -10.52
C ALA A 60 1.95 -4.91 -10.67
N TRP A 61 2.47 -6.10 -10.96
CA TRP A 61 1.64 -7.29 -11.10
C TRP A 61 0.99 -7.70 -9.75
N LEU A 62 1.72 -7.63 -8.64
CA LEU A 62 1.19 -7.91 -7.30
C LEU A 62 0.06 -6.94 -6.92
N ARG A 63 0.16 -5.65 -7.29
CA ARG A 63 -0.94 -4.69 -7.11
C ARG A 63 -2.20 -5.13 -7.86
N LYS A 64 -2.04 -5.62 -9.08
CA LYS A 64 -3.17 -6.13 -9.87
C LYS A 64 -3.83 -7.35 -9.21
N VAL A 65 -3.03 -8.28 -8.71
CA VAL A 65 -3.56 -9.45 -7.97
C VAL A 65 -4.27 -9.00 -6.69
N LEU A 66 -3.74 -8.00 -5.99
CA LEU A 66 -4.38 -7.42 -4.80
C LEU A 66 -5.71 -6.73 -5.16
N ALA A 67 -5.77 -5.95 -6.25
CA ALA A 67 -7.00 -5.31 -6.71
C ALA A 67 -8.10 -6.34 -6.97
N ASN A 68 -7.76 -7.42 -7.68
CA ASN A 68 -8.69 -8.50 -7.96
C ASN A 68 -9.15 -9.21 -6.67
N THR A 69 -8.23 -9.44 -5.72
CA THR A 69 -8.57 -10.07 -4.44
C THR A 69 -9.50 -9.17 -3.61
N LEU A 70 -9.24 -7.86 -3.56
CA LEU A 70 -10.10 -6.88 -2.89
C LEU A 70 -11.49 -6.85 -3.53
N ALA A 71 -11.57 -6.79 -4.87
CA ALA A 71 -12.84 -6.79 -5.59
C ALA A 71 -13.65 -8.06 -5.33
N ASP A 72 -13.02 -9.23 -5.38
CA ASP A 72 -13.67 -10.52 -5.07
C ASP A 72 -14.21 -10.54 -3.63
N THR A 73 -13.42 -10.02 -2.68
CA THR A 73 -13.80 -9.97 -1.27
C THR A 73 -15.01 -9.04 -1.06
N VAL A 74 -14.99 -7.84 -1.66
CA VAL A 74 -16.11 -6.89 -1.59
C VAL A 74 -17.38 -7.49 -2.23
N LYS A 75 -17.27 -8.15 -3.38
CA LYS A 75 -18.39 -8.82 -4.05
C LYS A 75 -19.00 -9.91 -3.16
N HIS A 76 -18.18 -10.70 -2.48
CA HIS A 76 -18.66 -11.75 -1.58
C HIS A 76 -19.54 -11.17 -0.45
N TYR A 77 -19.19 -9.99 0.07
CA TYR A 77 -19.95 -9.33 1.14
C TYR A 77 -21.19 -8.56 0.66
N HIS A 78 -21.20 -8.06 -0.58
CA HIS A 78 -22.30 -7.28 -1.11
C HIS A 78 -23.31 -8.07 -1.95
N ARG A 79 -23.13 -9.37 -2.15
CA ARG A 79 -24.02 -10.30 -2.89
C ARG A 79 -24.46 -9.87 -4.30
N ASP A 80 -23.87 -8.84 -4.89
CA ASP A 80 -24.29 -8.34 -6.19
C ASP A 80 -23.15 -8.16 -7.19
N ARG A 81 -23.42 -8.66 -8.37
CA ARG A 81 -22.82 -8.45 -9.71
C ARG A 81 -21.30 -8.31 -9.81
N ARG A 82 -20.77 -9.09 -10.75
CA ARG A 82 -19.42 -8.93 -11.34
C ARG A 82 -19.29 -7.50 -11.85
N ASP A 83 -18.62 -6.64 -11.13
CA ASP A 83 -18.38 -5.26 -11.49
C ASP A 83 -16.93 -5.11 -11.96
N VAL A 84 -16.72 -5.23 -13.28
CA VAL A 84 -15.41 -5.04 -13.94
C VAL A 84 -14.92 -3.61 -13.72
N ASP A 85 -15.83 -2.66 -13.56
CA ASP A 85 -15.49 -1.26 -13.30
C ASP A 85 -14.94 -1.08 -11.89
N LEU A 86 -15.40 -1.87 -10.91
CA LEU A 86 -14.84 -1.89 -9.55
C LEU A 86 -13.39 -2.40 -9.56
N GLU A 87 -13.09 -3.45 -10.32
CA GLU A 87 -11.72 -3.99 -10.42
C GLU A 87 -10.76 -2.97 -11.03
N ARG A 88 -11.16 -2.32 -12.13
CA ARG A 88 -10.37 -1.27 -12.79
C ARG A 88 -10.18 -0.04 -11.91
N SER A 89 -11.22 0.35 -11.18
CA SER A 89 -11.15 1.46 -10.23
C SER A 89 -10.17 1.17 -9.10
N LEU A 90 -10.23 -0.02 -8.51
CA LEU A 90 -9.30 -0.45 -7.45
C LEU A 90 -7.86 -0.54 -7.96
N GLU A 91 -7.62 -1.07 -9.16
CA GLU A 91 -6.30 -1.13 -9.76
C GLU A 91 -5.71 0.29 -9.93
N ALA A 92 -6.47 1.23 -10.49
CA ALA A 92 -6.06 2.61 -10.66
C ALA A 92 -5.81 3.32 -9.31
N ASP A 93 -6.62 3.04 -8.30
CA ASP A 93 -6.47 3.62 -6.96
C ASP A 93 -5.23 3.07 -6.24
N LEU A 94 -4.96 1.77 -6.37
CA LEU A 94 -3.75 1.14 -5.84
C LEU A 94 -2.49 1.69 -6.52
N ASP A 95 -2.53 1.92 -7.83
CA ASP A 95 -1.43 2.52 -8.57
C ASP A 95 -1.19 3.97 -8.14
N ARG A 96 -2.24 4.75 -7.92
CA ARG A 96 -2.12 6.12 -7.38
C ARG A 96 -1.51 6.13 -5.98
N SER A 97 -1.96 5.25 -5.10
CA SER A 97 -1.43 5.16 -3.74
C SER A 97 0.03 4.72 -3.72
N SER A 98 0.39 3.75 -4.57
CA SER A 98 1.78 3.33 -4.74
C SER A 98 2.65 4.45 -5.31
N SER A 99 2.14 5.18 -6.30
CA SER A 99 2.84 6.35 -6.87
C SER A 99 3.00 7.47 -5.85
N GLY A 100 2.02 7.67 -4.98
CA GLY A 100 2.10 8.61 -3.86
C GLY A 100 3.20 8.23 -2.87
N LEU A 101 3.34 6.95 -2.55
CA LEU A 101 4.44 6.43 -1.72
C LEU A 101 5.79 6.61 -2.41
N ALA A 102 5.89 6.23 -3.69
CA ALA A 102 7.12 6.38 -4.47
C ALA A 102 7.50 7.85 -4.69
N GLY A 103 6.53 8.73 -4.95
CA GLY A 103 6.74 10.17 -5.12
C GLY A 103 7.26 10.85 -3.86
N TRP A 104 6.97 10.29 -2.70
CA TRP A 104 7.52 10.80 -1.44
C TRP A 104 9.00 10.47 -1.25
N LEU A 105 9.47 9.37 -1.85
CA LEU A 105 10.89 9.00 -1.88
C LEU A 105 11.69 9.74 -2.96
N ALA A 106 11.02 10.30 -3.97
CA ALA A 106 11.66 11.01 -5.07
C ALA A 106 12.19 12.37 -4.60
N THR A 107 13.41 12.39 -4.14
CA THR A 107 14.27 13.56 -4.19
C THR A 107 14.82 13.70 -5.62
N ASP A 108 14.77 14.92 -6.17
CA ASP A 108 15.16 15.28 -7.52
C ASP A 108 16.43 14.58 -8.03
N GLN A 109 16.33 13.88 -9.13
CA GLN A 109 17.32 13.24 -10.02
C GLN A 109 17.25 11.71 -10.06
N THR A 110 16.65 11.20 -11.12
CA THR A 110 16.52 9.75 -11.29
C THR A 110 16.91 9.30 -12.68
N SER A 111 17.95 8.45 -12.74
CA SER A 111 18.29 7.71 -13.95
C SER A 111 17.56 6.35 -14.01
N PRO A 112 17.37 5.75 -15.20
CA PRO A 112 16.74 4.43 -15.36
C PRO A 112 17.43 3.28 -14.61
N SER A 113 18.74 3.40 -14.33
CA SER A 113 19.50 2.42 -13.56
C SER A 113 19.12 2.31 -12.07
N GLN A 114 18.25 3.21 -11.59
CA GLN A 114 17.80 3.28 -10.21
C GLN A 114 16.43 2.61 -9.96
N ALA A 115 15.83 1.97 -10.96
CA ALA A 115 14.50 1.39 -10.81
C ALA A 115 14.46 0.30 -9.73
N ALA A 116 15.45 -0.60 -9.70
CA ALA A 116 15.54 -1.63 -8.67
C ALA A 116 15.76 -1.03 -7.26
N ALA A 117 16.60 0.00 -7.15
CA ALA A 117 16.81 0.72 -5.90
C ALA A 117 15.53 1.40 -5.41
N ARG A 118 14.74 1.99 -6.31
CA ARG A 118 13.43 2.58 -5.96
C ARG A 118 12.44 1.55 -5.44
N ASN A 119 12.41 0.36 -6.02
CA ASN A 119 11.54 -0.70 -5.55
C ASN A 119 11.92 -1.14 -4.13
N GLU A 120 13.21 -1.26 -3.85
CA GLU A 120 13.70 -1.57 -2.50
C GLU A 120 13.36 -0.46 -1.50
N GLU A 121 13.54 0.81 -1.88
CA GLU A 121 13.16 1.96 -1.06
C GLU A 121 11.65 2.00 -0.80
N LEU A 122 10.82 1.66 -1.80
CA LEU A 122 9.38 1.56 -1.65
C LEU A 122 8.99 0.49 -0.61
N LEU A 123 9.63 -0.67 -0.64
CA LEU A 123 9.39 -1.74 0.32
C LEU A 123 9.85 -1.33 1.73
N ARG A 124 11.01 -0.69 1.88
CA ARG A 124 11.48 -0.15 3.18
C ARG A 124 10.52 0.91 3.72
N LEU A 125 9.99 1.79 2.86
CA LEU A 125 9.00 2.78 3.28
C LEU A 125 7.71 2.10 3.75
N ALA A 126 7.27 1.05 3.07
CA ALA A 126 6.09 0.29 3.48
C ALA A 126 6.29 -0.39 4.84
N ASP A 127 7.48 -0.96 5.08
CA ASP A 127 7.85 -1.52 6.39
C ASP A 127 7.81 -0.45 7.48
N ALA A 128 8.45 0.70 7.24
CA ALA A 128 8.48 1.81 8.19
C ALA A 128 7.06 2.36 8.48
N LEU A 129 6.19 2.43 7.47
CA LEU A 129 4.78 2.81 7.63
C LEU A 129 3.99 1.79 8.45
N ALA A 130 4.20 0.48 8.20
CA ALA A 130 3.52 -0.58 8.93
C ALA A 130 3.86 -0.56 10.43
N ASP A 131 5.08 -0.15 10.77
CA ASP A 131 5.58 -0.07 12.14
C ASP A 131 5.20 1.25 12.86
N LEU A 132 4.59 2.22 12.16
CA LEU A 132 4.10 3.43 12.83
C LEU A 132 2.90 3.12 13.74
N PRO A 133 2.80 3.83 14.89
CA PRO A 133 1.56 3.87 15.66
C PRO A 133 0.36 4.24 14.78
N GLU A 134 -0.77 3.54 14.98
CA GLU A 134 -1.95 3.67 14.11
C GLU A 134 -2.39 5.12 13.84
N PRO A 135 -2.49 6.02 14.85
CA PRO A 135 -2.93 7.39 14.59
C PRO A 135 -1.97 8.20 13.72
N LEU A 136 -0.67 7.90 13.78
CA LEU A 136 0.36 8.54 12.95
C LEU A 136 0.33 7.99 11.53
N ARG A 137 0.25 6.66 11.40
CA ARG A 137 0.16 5.98 10.11
C ARG A 137 -1.06 6.43 9.32
N GLU A 138 -2.23 6.47 9.97
CA GLU A 138 -3.49 6.85 9.33
C GLU A 138 -3.42 8.25 8.72
N VAL A 139 -2.96 9.24 9.46
CA VAL A 139 -2.84 10.62 8.96
C VAL A 139 -1.82 10.73 7.82
N VAL A 140 -0.68 10.04 7.91
CA VAL A 140 0.33 10.03 6.85
C VAL A 140 -0.23 9.39 5.58
N VAL A 141 -0.90 8.27 5.69
CA VAL A 141 -1.53 7.54 4.57
C VAL A 141 -2.61 8.39 3.91
N LEU A 142 -3.53 8.97 4.67
CA LEU A 142 -4.60 9.82 4.14
C LEU A 142 -4.03 11.02 3.38
N LYS A 143 -2.95 11.63 3.91
CA LYS A 143 -2.31 12.78 3.29
C LYS A 143 -1.55 12.41 2.01
N HIS A 144 -0.67 11.43 2.07
CA HIS A 144 0.31 11.15 1.01
C HIS A 144 -0.13 10.09 0.00
N CYS A 145 -0.91 9.07 0.44
CA CYS A 145 -1.39 8.03 -0.45
C CYS A 145 -2.75 8.36 -1.06
N ARG A 146 -3.63 9.04 -0.30
CA ARG A 146 -4.96 9.44 -0.77
C ARG A 146 -5.06 10.90 -1.20
N GLY A 147 -4.01 11.70 -1.02
CA GLY A 147 -3.96 13.10 -1.44
C GLY A 147 -4.94 14.03 -0.72
N GLN A 148 -5.45 13.63 0.46
CA GLN A 148 -6.45 14.42 1.19
C GLN A 148 -5.85 15.71 1.77
N THR A 149 -6.67 16.74 1.84
CA THR A 149 -6.31 17.98 2.56
C THR A 149 -6.37 17.76 4.08
N LEU A 150 -5.69 18.61 4.85
CA LEU A 150 -5.74 18.54 6.32
C LEU A 150 -7.18 18.72 6.84
N GLN A 151 -8.01 19.51 6.18
CA GLN A 151 -9.41 19.68 6.53
C GLN A 151 -10.21 18.39 6.31
N GLN A 152 -10.04 17.74 5.15
CA GLN A 152 -10.71 16.46 4.86
C GLN A 152 -10.31 15.37 5.85
N ILE A 153 -9.03 15.33 6.24
CA ILE A 153 -8.53 14.37 7.25
C ILE A 153 -9.14 14.70 8.62
N ALA A 154 -9.22 15.99 8.99
CA ALA A 154 -9.82 16.44 10.25
C ALA A 154 -11.29 16.02 10.33
N ASP A 155 -12.05 16.26 9.27
CA ASP A 155 -13.46 15.88 9.18
C ASP A 155 -13.63 14.35 9.23
N HIS A 156 -12.77 13.60 8.53
CA HIS A 156 -12.79 12.14 8.50
C HIS A 156 -12.50 11.51 9.88
N LEU A 157 -11.54 12.07 10.62
CA LEU A 157 -11.10 11.55 11.92
C LEU A 157 -11.86 12.18 13.12
N GLY A 158 -12.76 13.14 12.90
CA GLY A 158 -13.42 13.88 13.97
C GLY A 158 -12.44 14.66 14.86
N LYS A 159 -11.37 15.21 14.25
CA LYS A 159 -10.30 15.95 14.95
C LYS A 159 -10.21 17.38 14.44
N SER A 160 -9.54 18.25 15.22
CA SER A 160 -9.22 19.61 14.72
C SER A 160 -8.06 19.57 13.73
N VAL A 161 -8.04 20.51 12.78
CA VAL A 161 -6.94 20.68 11.81
C VAL A 161 -5.57 20.81 12.47
N PRO A 162 -5.39 21.60 13.55
CA PRO A 162 -4.13 21.67 14.27
C PRO A 162 -3.70 20.32 14.87
N SER A 163 -4.64 19.52 15.35
CA SER A 163 -4.36 18.17 15.85
C SER A 163 -3.86 17.25 14.73
N VAL A 164 -4.52 17.27 13.57
CA VAL A 164 -4.10 16.50 12.39
C VAL A 164 -2.71 16.94 11.92
N ALA A 165 -2.45 18.25 11.84
CA ALA A 165 -1.13 18.78 11.47
C ALA A 165 -0.02 18.31 12.45
N SER A 166 -0.33 18.27 13.74
CA SER A 166 0.61 17.77 14.77
C SER A 166 0.89 16.27 14.59
N LEU A 167 -0.15 15.45 14.37
CA LEU A 167 -0.01 14.02 14.10
C LEU A 167 0.81 13.78 12.83
N LEU A 168 0.52 14.50 11.76
CA LEU A 168 1.26 14.40 10.50
C LEU A 168 2.74 14.71 10.70
N ARG A 169 3.06 15.83 11.37
CA ARG A 169 4.45 16.21 11.66
C ARG A 169 5.19 15.13 12.47
N ARG A 170 4.53 14.56 13.49
CA ARG A 170 5.10 13.48 14.31
C ARG A 170 5.30 12.21 13.49
N GLY A 171 4.30 11.83 12.68
CA GLY A 171 4.38 10.67 11.79
C GLY A 171 5.52 10.78 10.79
N LEU A 172 5.69 11.96 10.15
CA LEU A 172 6.79 12.21 9.22
C LEU A 172 8.16 12.20 9.91
N LYS A 173 8.26 12.72 11.15
CA LYS A 173 9.49 12.68 11.92
C LYS A 173 9.89 11.23 12.25
N GLU A 174 8.94 10.43 12.72
CA GLU A 174 9.16 9.03 13.07
C GLU A 174 9.55 8.20 11.84
N LEU A 175 8.91 8.43 10.69
CA LEU A 175 9.26 7.77 9.43
C LEU A 175 10.68 8.10 9.00
N ARG A 176 11.08 9.36 9.02
CA ARG A 176 12.47 9.74 8.69
C ARG A 176 13.47 9.03 9.58
N HIS A 177 13.18 8.94 10.87
CA HIS A 177 14.06 8.23 11.81
C HIS A 177 14.20 6.75 11.45
N ARG A 178 13.10 6.08 11.08
CA ARG A 178 13.10 4.66 10.70
C ARG A 178 13.75 4.39 9.34
N LEU A 179 13.73 5.36 8.43
CA LEU A 179 14.34 5.24 7.10
C LEU A 179 15.83 5.62 7.08
N GLN A 180 16.34 6.23 8.14
CA GLN A 180 17.77 6.46 8.27
C GLN A 180 18.50 5.12 8.48
N PRO A 181 19.61 4.89 7.76
CA PRO A 181 20.43 3.71 8.04
C PRO A 181 20.83 3.72 9.51
N SER A 182 20.69 2.58 10.19
CA SER A 182 21.29 2.38 11.50
C SER A 182 22.81 2.45 11.33
N GLU A 183 23.46 3.45 11.92
CA GLU A 183 24.92 3.51 12.01
C GLU A 183 25.47 2.33 12.83
#